data_3a2fffa4c57248c386959f0e160466e0
#
_entry.id   3a2fffa4c57248c386959f0e160466e0
#
_cell.length_a   1.000
_cell.length_b   1.000
_cell.length_c   1.000
_cell.angle_alpha   90.00
_cell.angle_beta   90.00
_cell.angle_gamma   90.00
#
_symmetry.space_group_name_H-M   'P 1'
#
loop_
_entity.id
_entity.type
_entity.pdbx_description
1 polymer ?
#
loop_
_entity_poly.entity_id
_entity_poly.type
_entity_poly.pdbx_seq_one_letter_code
_entity_poly.pdbx_strand_id
1 'polypeptide(L)'
;ECIAAGTETMELHAISLDDEGVRNDWKLLNKLIPGNYVSMCLDRTLLSNNHLIERVREAYSITGKRMIVQADGDPMSGSEDDFNTTLQTIACADIVIKSEIPVMIYLSGGTNSKTGLLAKQCGVEAHGVAIGSYARKIVRKYITNEEFDNNMDILKEAVMVAEQLIKPNIEAISG
;
A
#
# COMPACT_ATOMS: atom_id res chain seq x y z
N GLU A 1 -12.50 -18.96 -2.78
CA GLU A 1 -11.75 -19.21 -4.04
C GLU A 1 -10.33 -18.66 -3.96
N CYS A 2 -10.08 -17.34 -3.68
CA CYS A 2 -8.75 -16.73 -3.67
C CYS A 2 -7.76 -17.44 -2.73
N ILE A 3 -8.18 -17.74 -1.50
CA ILE A 3 -7.32 -18.44 -0.52
C ILE A 3 -7.00 -19.88 -1.01
N ALA A 4 -7.97 -20.58 -1.59
CA ALA A 4 -7.74 -21.90 -2.17
C ALA A 4 -6.78 -21.87 -3.38
N ALA A 5 -6.66 -20.71 -4.04
CA ALA A 5 -5.69 -20.46 -5.11
C ALA A 5 -4.31 -20.00 -4.61
N GLY A 6 -4.09 -19.94 -3.29
CA GLY A 6 -2.81 -19.59 -2.69
C GLY A 6 -2.64 -18.12 -2.30
N THR A 7 -3.73 -17.34 -2.25
CA THR A 7 -3.65 -15.96 -1.76
C THR A 7 -3.29 -15.93 -0.28
N GLU A 8 -2.25 -15.19 0.08
CA GLU A 8 -1.73 -15.09 1.45
C GLU A 8 -2.30 -13.89 2.21
N THR A 9 -2.68 -12.84 1.51
CA THR A 9 -3.19 -11.60 2.10
C THR A 9 -4.41 -11.11 1.32
N MET A 10 -5.41 -10.59 2.02
CA MET A 10 -6.55 -9.92 1.39
C MET A 10 -6.71 -8.51 1.94
N GLU A 11 -7.16 -7.61 1.09
CA GLU A 11 -7.35 -6.21 1.41
C GLU A 11 -8.83 -5.86 1.49
N LEU A 12 -9.18 -5.03 2.50
CA LEU A 12 -10.41 -4.24 2.52
C LEU A 12 -10.08 -2.79 2.17
N HIS A 13 -10.66 -2.30 1.11
CA HIS A 13 -10.58 -0.89 0.72
C HIS A 13 -11.58 -0.09 1.56
N ALA A 14 -11.11 0.41 2.72
CA ALA A 14 -11.96 1.02 3.75
C ALA A 14 -12.09 2.54 3.57
N ILE A 15 -12.21 3.00 2.33
CA ILE A 15 -12.40 4.41 1.97
C ILE A 15 -13.90 4.71 1.95
N SER A 16 -14.47 4.91 3.13
CA SER A 16 -15.89 5.22 3.32
C SER A 16 -16.10 5.93 4.65
N LEU A 17 -17.14 6.75 4.73
CA LEU A 17 -17.61 7.35 5.99
C LEU A 17 -18.57 6.44 6.78
N ASP A 18 -18.98 5.32 6.19
CA ASP A 18 -19.83 4.32 6.84
C ASP A 18 -18.97 3.38 7.72
N ASP A 19 -18.73 3.78 8.96
CA ASP A 19 -17.96 2.99 9.91
C ASP A 19 -18.60 1.63 10.24
N GLU A 20 -19.93 1.56 10.27
CA GLU A 20 -20.63 0.31 10.56
C GLU A 20 -20.46 -0.69 9.41
N GLY A 21 -20.61 -0.24 8.17
CA GLY A 21 -20.35 -1.03 6.98
C GLY A 21 -18.90 -1.54 6.94
N VAL A 22 -17.93 -0.66 7.12
CA VAL A 22 -16.50 -1.03 7.17
C VAL A 22 -16.22 -2.05 8.28
N ARG A 23 -16.79 -1.86 9.48
CA ARG A 23 -16.64 -2.79 10.60
C ARG A 23 -17.22 -4.18 10.28
N ASN A 24 -18.39 -4.22 9.68
CA ASN A 24 -19.07 -5.47 9.34
C ASN A 24 -18.30 -6.23 8.26
N ASP A 25 -17.82 -5.55 7.22
CA ASP A 25 -17.00 -6.12 6.17
C ASP A 25 -15.64 -6.61 6.72
N TRP A 26 -15.03 -5.85 7.63
CA TRP A 26 -13.81 -6.27 8.30
C TRP A 26 -13.98 -7.54 9.14
N LYS A 27 -15.05 -7.63 9.92
CA LYS A 27 -15.39 -8.84 10.68
C LYS A 27 -15.62 -10.04 9.75
N LEU A 28 -16.36 -9.83 8.66
CA LEU A 28 -16.63 -10.89 7.67
C LEU A 28 -15.33 -11.38 7.03
N LEU A 29 -14.48 -10.46 6.60
CA LEU A 29 -13.18 -10.79 6.00
C LEU A 29 -12.32 -11.63 6.96
N ASN A 30 -12.18 -11.20 8.21
CA ASN A 30 -11.43 -11.94 9.23
C ASN A 30 -12.00 -13.33 9.52
N LYS A 31 -13.31 -13.49 9.45
CA LYS A 31 -13.97 -14.78 9.60
C LYS A 31 -13.70 -15.73 8.44
N LEU A 32 -13.64 -15.19 7.22
CA LEU A 32 -13.40 -15.97 6.01
C LEU A 32 -11.94 -16.43 5.87
N ILE A 33 -10.99 -15.67 6.44
CA ILE A 33 -9.55 -15.95 6.31
C ILE A 33 -8.83 -15.88 7.67
N PRO A 34 -9.17 -16.73 8.63
CA PRO A 34 -8.75 -16.59 10.03
C PRO A 34 -7.25 -16.76 10.25
N GLY A 35 -6.52 -17.37 9.33
CA GLY A 35 -5.06 -17.63 9.41
C GLY A 35 -4.19 -16.67 8.62
N ASN A 36 -4.77 -15.84 7.77
CA ASN A 36 -4.03 -14.99 6.84
C ASN A 36 -3.85 -13.56 7.37
N TYR A 37 -2.87 -12.85 6.83
CA TYR A 37 -2.79 -11.42 7.00
C TYR A 37 -3.92 -10.72 6.26
N VAL A 38 -4.47 -9.68 6.87
CA VAL A 38 -5.50 -8.83 6.28
C VAL A 38 -5.04 -7.38 6.30
N SER A 39 -5.20 -6.71 5.16
CA SER A 39 -4.85 -5.30 5.06
C SER A 39 -6.08 -4.42 4.96
N MET A 40 -6.02 -3.27 5.62
CA MET A 40 -7.01 -2.21 5.54
C MET A 40 -6.38 -1.01 4.84
N CYS A 41 -6.92 -0.64 3.69
CA CYS A 41 -6.53 0.55 2.97
C CYS A 41 -7.29 1.76 3.55
N LEU A 42 -6.57 2.78 3.98
CA LEU A 42 -7.09 3.97 4.64
C LEU A 42 -6.57 5.23 3.97
N ASP A 43 -7.48 6.13 3.63
CA ASP A 43 -7.23 7.41 3.01
C ASP A 43 -7.52 8.55 3.99
N ARG A 44 -6.62 9.53 4.04
CA ARG A 44 -6.78 10.75 4.85
C ARG A 44 -7.79 11.74 4.29
N THR A 45 -8.13 11.66 3.02
CA THR A 45 -8.96 12.68 2.37
C THR A 45 -10.38 12.72 2.92
N LEU A 46 -10.89 11.60 3.42
CA LEU A 46 -12.24 11.48 3.98
C LEU A 46 -12.26 11.46 5.50
N LEU A 47 -11.18 11.08 6.17
CA LEU A 47 -11.14 10.85 7.61
C LEU A 47 -10.27 11.89 8.32
N SER A 48 -10.76 12.42 9.44
CA SER A 48 -9.88 13.15 10.37
C SER A 48 -8.84 12.20 10.97
N ASN A 49 -7.73 12.74 11.46
CA ASN A 49 -6.68 11.93 12.09
C ASN A 49 -7.23 11.07 13.25
N ASN A 50 -8.08 11.64 14.09
CA ASN A 50 -8.68 10.90 15.20
C ASN A 50 -9.59 9.77 14.71
N HIS A 51 -10.42 10.05 13.72
CA HIS A 51 -11.32 9.06 13.13
C HIS A 51 -10.53 7.91 12.49
N LEU A 52 -9.45 8.22 11.77
CA LEU A 52 -8.56 7.21 11.20
C LEU A 52 -7.94 6.32 12.30
N ILE A 53 -7.43 6.91 13.39
CA ILE A 53 -6.84 6.17 14.50
C ILE A 53 -7.89 5.29 15.21
N GLU A 54 -9.10 5.78 15.41
CA GLU A 54 -10.18 5.01 16.01
C GLU A 54 -10.55 3.79 15.15
N ARG A 55 -10.64 3.97 13.83
CA ARG A 55 -10.89 2.90 12.88
C ARG A 55 -9.78 1.84 12.90
N VAL A 56 -8.52 2.25 12.92
CA VAL A 56 -7.38 1.34 13.04
C VAL A 56 -7.41 0.57 14.36
N ARG A 57 -7.70 1.26 15.47
CA ARG A 57 -7.79 0.64 16.81
C ARG A 57 -8.89 -0.41 16.87
N GLU A 58 -10.05 -0.09 16.33
CA GLU A 58 -11.17 -1.04 16.26
C GLU A 58 -10.84 -2.24 15.38
N ALA A 59 -10.30 -2.01 14.20
CA ALA A 59 -9.89 -3.07 13.29
C ALA A 59 -8.81 -3.97 13.92
N TYR A 60 -7.84 -3.38 14.60
CA TYR A 60 -6.81 -4.13 15.34
C TYR A 60 -7.40 -4.99 16.46
N SER A 61 -8.43 -4.51 17.16
CA SER A 61 -9.10 -5.29 18.21
C SER A 61 -9.75 -6.59 17.68
N ILE A 62 -10.09 -6.62 16.40
CA ILE A 62 -10.68 -7.79 15.71
C ILE A 62 -9.59 -8.71 15.17
N THR A 63 -8.53 -8.15 14.59
CA THR A 63 -7.54 -8.89 13.80
C THR A 63 -6.26 -9.21 14.56
N GLY A 64 -5.88 -8.33 15.48
CA GLY A 64 -4.60 -8.40 16.20
C GLY A 64 -3.40 -8.26 15.29
N LYS A 65 -2.31 -8.96 15.62
CA LYS A 65 -1.00 -8.86 14.95
C LYS A 65 -0.98 -9.24 13.45
N ARG A 66 -2.08 -9.78 12.92
CA ARG A 66 -2.21 -10.09 11.49
C ARG A 66 -2.66 -8.89 10.65
N MET A 67 -2.93 -7.76 11.29
CA MET A 67 -3.39 -6.56 10.61
C MET A 67 -2.24 -5.83 9.92
N ILE A 68 -2.48 -5.47 8.67
CA ILE A 68 -1.67 -4.53 7.90
C ILE A 68 -2.51 -3.28 7.67
N VAL A 69 -1.94 -2.12 7.87
CA VAL A 69 -2.51 -0.86 7.41
C VAL A 69 -1.82 -0.45 6.12
N GLN A 70 -2.59 -0.30 5.06
CA GLN A 70 -2.13 0.40 3.87
C GLN A 70 -2.45 1.88 4.05
N ALA A 71 -1.41 2.65 4.38
CA ALA A 71 -1.50 4.09 4.44
C ALA A 71 -1.58 4.62 3.02
N ASP A 72 -2.78 4.98 2.57
CA ASP A 72 -3.03 5.45 1.22
C ASP A 72 -2.87 6.97 1.11
N GLY A 73 -2.23 7.38 0.04
CA GLY A 73 -2.20 8.76 -0.38
C GLY A 73 -3.29 9.03 -1.39
N ASP A 74 -3.33 10.26 -1.90
CA ASP A 74 -4.26 10.62 -2.97
C ASP A 74 -4.01 9.75 -4.21
N PRO A 75 -5.04 9.11 -4.77
CA PRO A 75 -4.87 8.25 -5.94
C PRO A 75 -4.21 9.00 -7.10
N MET A 76 -3.12 8.45 -7.62
CA MET A 76 -2.36 9.04 -8.74
C MET A 76 -3.12 9.08 -10.07
N SER A 77 -4.40 8.73 -10.10
CA SER A 77 -5.21 8.74 -11.31
C SER A 77 -5.32 10.16 -11.89
N GLY A 78 -4.31 10.55 -12.67
CA GLY A 78 -4.29 11.77 -13.45
C GLY A 78 -3.40 12.90 -12.94
N SER A 79 -2.77 12.79 -11.78
CA SER A 79 -1.75 13.73 -11.31
C SER A 79 -0.36 13.27 -11.77
N GLU A 80 0.41 14.16 -12.37
CA GLU A 80 1.82 13.91 -12.71
C GLU A 80 2.77 14.28 -11.56
N ASP A 81 2.23 14.74 -10.44
CA ASP A 81 3.00 15.16 -9.27
C ASP A 81 3.25 14.00 -8.31
N ASP A 82 4.19 13.15 -8.70
CA ASP A 82 4.61 11.96 -7.94
C ASP A 82 5.17 12.29 -6.55
N PHE A 83 5.58 13.53 -6.28
CA PHE A 83 6.11 13.93 -4.99
C PHE A 83 5.02 14.26 -3.96
N ASN A 84 4.03 15.06 -4.33
CA ASN A 84 2.98 15.46 -3.41
C ASN A 84 2.09 14.28 -3.02
N THR A 85 1.79 13.39 -3.95
CA THR A 85 1.02 12.17 -3.67
C THR A 85 1.76 11.24 -2.71
N THR A 86 3.06 11.05 -2.87
CA THR A 86 3.90 10.28 -1.94
C THR A 86 3.92 10.90 -0.53
N LEU A 87 3.98 12.21 -0.39
CA LEU A 87 3.95 12.87 0.91
C LEU A 87 2.62 12.65 1.65
N GLN A 88 1.50 12.54 0.95
CA GLN A 88 0.20 12.20 1.53
C GLN A 88 0.23 10.81 2.19
N THR A 89 0.76 9.83 1.48
CA THR A 89 0.97 8.46 1.97
C THR A 89 1.84 8.45 3.24
N ILE A 90 2.97 9.15 3.22
CA ILE A 90 3.89 9.26 4.34
C ILE A 90 3.21 9.91 5.54
N ALA A 91 2.44 10.98 5.32
CA ALA A 91 1.70 11.65 6.39
C ALA A 91 0.58 10.76 6.98
N CYS A 92 -0.06 9.91 6.17
CA CYS A 92 -1.02 8.93 6.67
C CYS A 92 -0.33 7.88 7.57
N ALA A 93 0.81 7.35 7.11
CA ALA A 93 1.60 6.39 7.88
C ALA A 93 2.10 6.98 9.20
N ASP A 94 2.59 8.22 9.21
CA ASP A 94 3.06 8.92 10.41
C ASP A 94 1.98 9.01 11.51
N ILE A 95 0.73 9.28 11.10
CA ILE A 95 -0.41 9.32 12.02
C ILE A 95 -0.65 7.95 12.67
N VAL A 96 -0.59 6.88 11.88
CA VAL A 96 -0.80 5.52 12.38
C VAL A 96 0.35 5.11 13.30
N ILE A 97 1.61 5.40 12.95
CA ILE A 97 2.79 5.12 13.79
C ILE A 97 2.66 5.83 15.15
N LYS A 98 2.34 7.12 15.13
CA LYS A 98 2.18 7.92 16.36
C LYS A 98 1.02 7.49 17.25
N SER A 99 0.10 6.68 16.74
CA SER A 99 -0.97 6.09 17.54
C SER A 99 -0.52 4.93 18.42
N GLU A 100 0.71 4.44 18.22
CA GLU A 100 1.33 3.31 18.95
C GLU A 100 0.54 1.99 18.85
N ILE A 101 -0.36 1.87 17.87
CA ILE A 101 -1.06 0.61 17.61
C ILE A 101 -0.09 -0.31 16.87
N PRO A 102 0.20 -1.54 17.36
CA PRO A 102 1.25 -2.39 16.81
C PRO A 102 0.78 -3.14 15.55
N VAL A 103 0.59 -2.41 14.47
CA VAL A 103 0.23 -2.91 13.14
C VAL A 103 1.41 -2.85 12.19
N MET A 104 1.43 -3.70 11.18
CA MET A 104 2.32 -3.50 10.04
C MET A 104 1.78 -2.36 9.17
N ILE A 105 2.69 -1.53 8.65
CA ILE A 105 2.33 -0.36 7.84
C ILE A 105 2.98 -0.48 6.48
N TYR A 106 2.16 -0.42 5.42
CA TYR A 106 2.58 -0.32 4.05
C TYR A 106 2.23 1.05 3.49
N LEU A 107 3.18 1.67 2.82
CA LEU A 107 2.96 2.91 2.07
C LEU A 107 2.30 2.55 0.74
N SER A 108 1.13 3.12 0.47
CA SER A 108 0.31 2.86 -0.71
C SER A 108 -0.24 4.16 -1.28
N GLY A 109 -0.68 4.15 -2.54
CA GLY A 109 -1.23 5.35 -3.19
C GLY A 109 -0.19 6.46 -3.44
N GLY A 110 -0.01 6.86 -4.68
CA GLY A 110 0.98 7.85 -5.08
C GLY A 110 2.45 7.44 -4.92
N THR A 111 2.70 6.15 -4.70
CA THR A 111 4.04 5.61 -4.44
C THR A 111 4.88 5.47 -5.70
N ASN A 112 6.19 5.70 -5.57
CA ASN A 112 7.17 5.68 -6.65
C ASN A 112 8.57 5.26 -6.15
N SER A 113 9.61 5.40 -6.96
CA SER A 113 10.99 5.02 -6.59
C SER A 113 11.58 5.78 -5.41
N LYS A 114 11.00 6.91 -5.02
CA LYS A 114 11.50 7.78 -3.94
C LYS A 114 10.71 7.64 -2.64
N THR A 115 9.64 6.89 -2.63
CA THR A 115 8.72 6.77 -1.49
C THR A 115 9.44 6.30 -0.22
N GLY A 116 10.22 5.23 -0.30
CA GLY A 116 10.98 4.74 0.85
C GLY A 116 12.01 5.75 1.37
N LEU A 117 12.75 6.39 0.46
CA LEU A 117 13.71 7.42 0.84
C LEU A 117 13.05 8.62 1.54
N LEU A 118 11.94 9.10 1.00
CA LEU A 118 11.20 10.21 1.59
C LEU A 118 10.60 9.83 2.94
N ALA A 119 10.08 8.61 3.09
CA ALA A 119 9.61 8.12 4.38
C ALA A 119 10.73 8.13 5.42
N LYS A 120 11.91 7.59 5.07
CA LYS A 120 13.10 7.62 5.94
C LYS A 120 13.52 9.04 6.32
N GLN A 121 13.52 9.97 5.37
CA GLN A 121 13.85 11.39 5.61
C GLN A 121 12.83 12.07 6.53
N CYS A 122 11.58 11.66 6.49
CA CYS A 122 10.51 12.14 7.38
C CYS A 122 10.48 11.41 8.75
N GLY A 123 11.35 10.44 8.99
CA GLY A 123 11.36 9.65 10.21
C GLY A 123 10.17 8.68 10.32
N VAL A 124 9.62 8.27 9.19
CA VAL A 124 8.48 7.33 9.11
C VAL A 124 9.00 5.93 8.80
N GLU A 125 8.94 5.05 9.80
CA GLU A 125 9.34 3.64 9.68
C GLU A 125 8.19 2.80 9.15
N ALA A 126 8.18 2.50 7.85
CA ALA A 126 7.22 1.61 7.23
C ALA A 126 7.81 0.21 7.01
N HIS A 127 6.92 -0.79 6.94
CA HIS A 127 7.31 -2.20 6.73
C HIS A 127 7.36 -2.57 5.24
N GLY A 128 6.79 -1.73 4.36
CA GLY A 128 6.79 -1.98 2.93
C GLY A 128 6.24 -0.82 2.12
N VAL A 129 6.43 -0.91 0.80
CA VAL A 129 5.86 0.03 -0.19
C VAL A 129 5.10 -0.78 -1.24
N ALA A 130 3.82 -0.48 -1.41
CA ALA A 130 3.00 -1.01 -2.49
C ALA A 130 2.98 -0.01 -3.65
N ILE A 131 3.43 -0.42 -4.83
CA ILE A 131 3.54 0.46 -6.00
C ILE A 131 2.70 -0.12 -7.14
N GLY A 132 1.62 0.56 -7.49
CA GLY A 132 0.69 0.10 -8.51
C GLY A 132 0.77 0.88 -9.83
N SER A 133 0.09 2.03 -9.89
CA SER A 133 -0.08 2.79 -11.13
C SER A 133 1.24 3.28 -11.73
N TYR A 134 2.18 3.73 -10.91
CA TYR A 134 3.48 4.16 -11.37
C TYR A 134 4.29 3.00 -11.98
N ALA A 135 4.27 1.82 -11.35
CA ALA A 135 4.93 0.63 -11.89
C ALA A 135 4.39 0.27 -13.28
N ARG A 136 3.07 0.27 -13.44
CA ARG A 136 2.46 0.02 -14.76
C ARG A 136 2.83 1.08 -15.80
N LYS A 137 2.91 2.36 -15.39
CA LYS A 137 3.28 3.48 -16.27
C LYS A 137 4.68 3.32 -16.84
N ILE A 138 5.68 3.03 -16.01
CA ILE A 138 7.08 2.98 -16.43
C ILE A 138 7.42 1.80 -17.33
N VAL A 139 6.71 0.66 -17.17
CA VAL A 139 6.93 -0.53 -18.01
C VAL A 139 6.01 -0.60 -19.23
N ARG A 140 5.04 0.30 -19.33
CA ARG A 140 3.98 0.24 -20.34
C ARG A 140 4.50 0.11 -21.76
N LYS A 141 5.53 0.89 -22.16
CA LYS A 141 6.11 0.87 -23.49
C LYS A 141 6.69 -0.50 -23.89
N TYR A 142 7.11 -1.29 -22.90
CA TYR A 142 7.65 -2.64 -23.14
C TYR A 142 6.52 -3.65 -23.25
N ILE A 143 5.61 -3.71 -22.27
CA ILE A 143 4.52 -4.70 -22.21
C ILE A 143 3.47 -4.51 -23.32
N THR A 144 3.41 -3.35 -23.96
CA THR A 144 2.53 -3.10 -25.12
C THR A 144 3.23 -3.35 -26.46
N ASN A 145 4.49 -3.76 -26.47
CA ASN A 145 5.20 -4.14 -27.68
C ASN A 145 4.76 -5.55 -28.08
N GLU A 146 4.42 -5.74 -29.34
CA GLU A 146 3.95 -7.03 -29.89
C GLU A 146 4.99 -8.15 -29.76
N GLU A 147 6.27 -7.81 -29.70
CA GLU A 147 7.37 -8.76 -29.53
C GLU A 147 7.70 -9.08 -28.07
N PHE A 148 7.03 -8.45 -27.08
CA PHE A 148 7.40 -8.55 -25.66
C PHE A 148 7.57 -9.99 -25.18
N ASP A 149 6.63 -10.87 -25.51
CA ASP A 149 6.62 -12.26 -25.06
C ASP A 149 7.71 -13.15 -25.71
N ASN A 150 8.27 -12.70 -26.83
CA ASN A 150 9.22 -13.47 -27.64
C ASN A 150 10.59 -12.81 -27.76
N ASN A 151 10.78 -11.60 -27.22
CA ASN A 151 12.02 -10.85 -27.33
C ASN A 151 12.67 -10.63 -25.96
N MET A 152 13.70 -11.43 -25.69
CA MET A 152 14.43 -11.40 -24.43
C MET A 152 15.09 -10.05 -24.12
N ASP A 153 15.42 -9.24 -25.11
CA ASP A 153 16.08 -7.96 -24.87
C ASP A 153 15.05 -6.93 -24.40
N ILE A 154 13.86 -6.92 -24.98
CA ILE A 154 12.73 -6.10 -24.50
C ILE A 154 12.35 -6.49 -23.07
N LEU A 155 12.30 -7.79 -22.77
CA LEU A 155 12.02 -8.28 -21.42
C LEU A 155 13.10 -7.83 -20.40
N LYS A 156 14.39 -7.95 -20.76
CA LYS A 156 15.50 -7.49 -19.89
C LYS A 156 15.43 -6.00 -19.63
N GLU A 157 15.14 -5.18 -20.62
CA GLU A 157 14.96 -3.74 -20.44
C GLU A 157 13.80 -3.43 -19.49
N ALA A 158 12.66 -4.09 -19.64
CA ALA A 158 11.51 -3.93 -18.77
C ALA A 158 11.86 -4.30 -17.30
N VAL A 159 12.58 -5.40 -17.10
CA VAL A 159 13.06 -5.85 -15.78
C VAL A 159 14.02 -4.82 -15.17
N MET A 160 14.99 -4.31 -15.94
CA MET A 160 15.91 -3.27 -15.45
C MET A 160 15.17 -2.01 -14.97
N VAL A 161 14.14 -1.58 -15.70
CA VAL A 161 13.31 -0.43 -15.31
C VAL A 161 12.52 -0.73 -14.04
N ALA A 162 11.97 -1.94 -13.91
CA ALA A 162 11.27 -2.37 -12.70
C ALA A 162 12.21 -2.45 -11.49
N GLU A 163 13.43 -2.93 -11.67
CA GLU A 163 14.46 -2.96 -10.60
C GLU A 163 14.84 -1.56 -10.10
N GLN A 164 14.96 -0.58 -10.99
CA GLN A 164 15.22 0.81 -10.63
C GLN A 164 14.10 1.42 -9.76
N LEU A 165 12.89 0.89 -9.88
CA LEU A 165 11.78 1.28 -9.02
C LEU A 165 11.86 0.62 -7.63
N ILE A 166 12.21 -0.66 -7.60
CA ILE A 166 12.12 -1.50 -6.39
C ILE A 166 13.32 -1.31 -5.47
N LYS A 167 14.54 -1.36 -6.03
CA LYS A 167 15.79 -1.33 -5.25
C LYS A 167 15.89 -0.14 -4.28
N PRO A 168 15.63 1.10 -4.68
CA PRO A 168 15.72 2.24 -3.76
C PRO A 168 14.74 2.16 -2.59
N ASN A 169 13.56 1.59 -2.80
CA ASN A 169 12.58 1.40 -1.74
C ASN A 169 13.01 0.31 -0.75
N ILE A 170 13.53 -0.80 -1.24
CA ILE A 170 14.07 -1.89 -0.38
C ILE A 170 15.23 -1.34 0.48
N GLU A 171 16.21 -0.70 -0.14
CA GLU A 171 17.38 -0.13 0.56
C GLU A 171 16.98 0.89 1.63
N ALA A 172 15.97 1.70 1.37
CA ALA A 172 15.49 2.71 2.31
C ALA A 172 14.77 2.11 3.53
N ILE A 173 13.99 1.04 3.33
CA ILE A 173 13.19 0.40 4.38
C ILE A 173 14.02 -0.62 5.18
N SER A 174 14.97 -1.32 4.54
CA SER A 174 15.78 -2.36 5.17
C SER A 174 17.01 -1.84 5.92
N GLY A 175 17.37 -0.59 5.79
CA GLY A 175 18.54 0.07 6.41
C GLY A 175 18.15 1.07 7.46
#